data_4d3ecd1c5445439905be2657f3617df0
#
_entry.id   4d3ecd1c5445439905be2657f3617df0
#
_cell.length_a   1.000
_cell.length_b   1.000
_cell.length_c   1.000
_cell.angle_alpha   90.00
_cell.angle_beta   90.00
_cell.angle_gamma   90.00
#
_symmetry.space_group_name_H-M   'P 1'
#
loop_
_entity.id
_entity.type
_entity.pdbx_description
1 polymer ?
#
loop_
_entity_poly.entity_id
_entity_poly.type
_entity_poly.pdbx_seq_one_letter_code
_entity_poly.pdbx_strand_id
1 'polypeptide(L)'
;MISETRKFIVLIIATLLSISGCGGSSGGSAQSPPPPPPPIDDPVSGITRTGVAFAVGPVTGFGSVIVNGIAYDTSNANFTVDGEASTQSALKVGQVVLIKGSIDDDNTNAVADSVEYEDLIEGPVTSIVDEITIVVLGTQTVRMADAILDDSCGSQALTSFASVEVSGTVLGDGAIDASFIDCKAVVDDDFEVNGVVSSLDNDTFMINQLVVNFTENPAAIDDFPTAGTIVDGDPVEVKGMQVNANDEFVATRVEYKGGRLAGDDGDHFEIEGFITNFASSSSFEVGAFSV
;
A
#
# COMPACT_ATOMS: atom_id res chain seq x y z
N MET A 1 11.87 33.24 1.46
CA MET A 1 11.06 33.11 2.70
C MET A 1 10.73 31.64 2.72
N ILE A 2 11.57 30.87 3.42
CA ILE A 2 11.58 29.39 3.39
C ILE A 2 10.57 28.93 4.42
N SER A 3 9.52 28.21 3.99
CA SER A 3 8.52 27.58 4.86
C SER A 3 9.03 26.18 5.20
N GLU A 4 9.47 25.98 6.42
CA GLU A 4 9.81 24.65 6.93
C GLU A 4 8.54 23.86 7.23
N THR A 5 8.28 22.83 6.46
CA THR A 5 7.24 21.86 6.78
C THR A 5 7.81 20.85 7.80
N ARG A 6 7.41 20.97 9.05
CA ARG A 6 7.82 20.10 10.13
C ARG A 6 7.13 18.75 10.04
N LYS A 7 7.92 17.69 9.89
CA LYS A 7 7.49 16.30 10.08
C LYS A 7 7.12 16.10 11.56
N PHE A 8 5.86 15.80 11.84
CA PHE A 8 5.44 15.41 13.20
C PHE A 8 5.50 13.88 13.31
N ILE A 9 6.52 13.40 14.00
CA ILE A 9 6.54 12.04 14.54
C ILE A 9 5.76 12.10 15.85
N VAL A 10 4.58 11.48 15.92
CA VAL A 10 3.81 11.35 17.16
C VAL A 10 4.32 10.13 17.92
N LEU A 11 5.30 10.38 18.80
CA LEU A 11 5.72 9.41 19.79
C LEU A 11 4.84 9.59 21.03
N ILE A 12 3.88 8.72 21.28
CA ILE A 12 3.06 8.75 22.48
C ILE A 12 3.87 8.12 23.61
N ILE A 13 4.49 8.96 24.44
CA ILE A 13 5.08 8.54 25.72
C ILE A 13 4.01 8.72 26.79
N ALA A 14 3.47 7.60 27.29
CA ALA A 14 2.60 7.61 28.47
C ALA A 14 3.45 7.80 29.72
N THR A 15 3.44 9.01 30.29
CA THR A 15 4.04 9.31 31.60
C THR A 15 3.04 9.00 32.70
N LEU A 16 3.31 7.96 33.49
CA LEU A 16 2.65 7.74 34.78
C LEU A 16 3.09 8.82 35.78
N LEU A 17 2.13 9.66 36.19
CA LEU A 17 2.30 10.55 37.35
C LEU A 17 1.97 9.79 38.61
N SER A 18 2.96 9.48 39.44
CA SER A 18 2.80 9.06 40.83
C SER A 18 2.60 10.27 41.73
N ILE A 19 1.41 10.41 42.31
CA ILE A 19 1.11 11.43 43.30
C ILE A 19 1.33 10.82 44.69
N SER A 20 2.38 11.23 45.38
CA SER A 20 2.57 10.96 46.79
C SER A 20 1.87 12.05 47.60
N GLY A 21 0.79 11.69 48.27
CA GLY A 21 0.09 12.54 49.26
C GLY A 21 0.23 11.96 50.66
N CYS A 22 0.93 12.69 51.52
CA CYS A 22 1.09 12.35 52.93
C CYS A 22 0.15 13.20 53.80
N GLY A 23 -0.49 12.55 54.79
CA GLY A 23 -0.87 13.22 55.99
C GLY A 23 -2.32 13.18 56.41
N GLY A 24 -2.63 12.58 57.58
CA GLY A 24 -3.86 12.84 58.35
C GLY A 24 -4.42 11.64 59.08
N SER A 25 -3.98 11.50 60.34
CA SER A 25 -4.44 10.54 61.35
C SER A 25 -5.89 10.86 61.81
N SER A 26 -6.82 9.88 61.78
CA SER A 26 -7.86 9.72 62.82
C SER A 26 -8.48 8.32 62.72
N GLY A 27 -8.68 7.70 63.88
CA GLY A 27 -9.02 6.29 64.03
C GLY A 27 -10.40 5.91 63.48
N GLY A 28 -10.48 4.73 62.95
CA GLY A 28 -11.69 4.05 62.49
C GLY A 28 -11.39 2.58 62.30
N SER A 29 -12.26 1.75 62.87
CA SER A 29 -12.28 0.30 62.95
C SER A 29 -11.60 -0.42 61.81
N ALA A 30 -10.69 -1.35 62.13
CA ALA A 30 -10.07 -2.25 61.18
C ALA A 30 -11.12 -3.08 60.42
N GLN A 31 -11.43 -2.66 59.20
CA GLN A 31 -12.07 -3.53 58.21
C GLN A 31 -10.99 -4.52 57.69
N SER A 32 -11.31 -5.82 57.73
CA SER A 32 -10.47 -6.84 57.12
C SER A 32 -10.19 -6.46 55.68
N PRO A 33 -8.96 -6.62 55.20
CA PRO A 33 -8.66 -6.38 53.79
C PRO A 33 -9.57 -7.27 52.92
N PRO A 34 -10.06 -6.75 51.79
CA PRO A 34 -10.82 -7.57 50.86
C PRO A 34 -9.96 -8.78 50.45
N PRO A 35 -10.58 -9.95 50.20
CA PRO A 35 -9.85 -11.10 49.70
C PRO A 35 -9.10 -10.71 48.43
N PRO A 36 -7.88 -11.26 48.20
CA PRO A 36 -7.16 -11.03 46.96
C PRO A 36 -8.09 -11.41 45.80
N PRO A 37 -8.06 -10.67 44.68
CA PRO A 37 -8.78 -11.08 43.50
C PRO A 37 -8.37 -12.53 43.13
N PRO A 38 -9.31 -13.33 42.60
CA PRO A 38 -8.95 -14.69 42.17
C PRO A 38 -7.77 -14.58 41.20
N PRO A 39 -6.88 -15.59 41.17
CA PRO A 39 -5.82 -15.64 40.19
C PRO A 39 -6.47 -15.37 38.84
N ILE A 40 -5.95 -14.42 38.10
CA ILE A 40 -6.26 -14.32 36.66
C ILE A 40 -5.76 -15.65 36.13
N ASP A 41 -6.66 -16.51 35.66
CA ASP A 41 -6.27 -17.72 34.96
C ASP A 41 -5.21 -17.29 33.95
N ASP A 42 -4.06 -17.96 34.02
CA ASP A 42 -2.99 -17.78 33.02
C ASP A 42 -3.67 -17.80 31.64
N PRO A 43 -3.34 -16.88 30.74
CA PRO A 43 -3.89 -16.94 29.40
C PRO A 43 -3.66 -18.36 28.90
N VAL A 44 -4.75 -19.00 28.51
CA VAL A 44 -4.74 -20.40 28.07
C VAL A 44 -3.66 -20.52 27.01
N SER A 45 -2.49 -21.01 27.45
CA SER A 45 -1.38 -21.35 26.58
C SER A 45 -1.90 -22.43 25.62
N GLY A 46 -2.20 -22.07 24.39
CA GLY A 46 -2.61 -23.04 23.40
C GLY A 46 -3.67 -22.65 22.39
N ILE A 47 -4.08 -21.38 22.30
CA ILE A 47 -4.74 -20.91 21.09
C ILE A 47 -3.64 -20.25 20.26
N THR A 48 -2.95 -21.06 19.48
CA THR A 48 -2.22 -20.57 18.33
C THR A 48 -3.28 -19.95 17.43
N ARG A 49 -3.38 -18.63 17.40
CA ARG A 49 -4.12 -17.93 16.36
C ARG A 49 -3.35 -18.13 15.06
N THR A 50 -3.65 -19.21 14.35
CA THR A 50 -3.27 -19.38 12.96
C THR A 50 -4.28 -18.61 12.12
N GLY A 51 -4.31 -17.30 12.25
CA GLY A 51 -5.02 -16.43 11.33
C GLY A 51 -4.17 -16.22 10.07
N VAL A 52 -4.82 -16.04 8.94
CA VAL A 52 -4.13 -15.55 7.75
C VAL A 52 -3.61 -14.16 8.07
N ALA A 53 -2.36 -13.89 7.73
CA ALA A 53 -1.74 -12.59 7.85
C ALA A 53 -1.61 -11.97 6.46
N PHE A 54 -1.96 -10.69 6.35
CA PHE A 54 -1.74 -9.87 5.17
C PHE A 54 -0.81 -8.73 5.55
N ALA A 55 0.22 -8.49 4.76
CA ALA A 55 1.11 -7.35 4.92
C ALA A 55 1.27 -6.63 3.57
N VAL A 56 1.09 -5.32 3.59
CA VAL A 56 1.33 -4.44 2.44
C VAL A 56 2.36 -3.39 2.86
N GLY A 57 3.44 -3.28 2.11
CA GLY A 57 4.49 -2.30 2.38
C GLY A 57 5.71 -2.50 1.50
N PRO A 58 6.67 -1.57 1.56
CA PRO A 58 7.89 -1.68 0.78
C PRO A 58 8.80 -2.79 1.31
N VAL A 59 9.39 -3.54 0.39
CA VAL A 59 10.49 -4.46 0.71
C VAL A 59 11.67 -3.65 1.22
N THR A 60 12.12 -3.94 2.44
CA THR A 60 13.26 -3.25 3.07
C THR A 60 14.53 -4.09 3.11
N GLY A 61 14.44 -5.39 2.77
CA GLY A 61 15.61 -6.28 2.72
C GLY A 61 15.28 -7.70 2.32
N PHE A 62 16.33 -8.47 2.08
CA PHE A 62 16.28 -9.87 1.66
C PHE A 62 17.12 -10.77 2.57
N GLY A 63 16.84 -12.08 2.45
CA GLY A 63 17.33 -13.16 3.28
C GLY A 63 16.14 -14.03 3.70
N SER A 64 15.14 -13.41 4.16
CA SER A 64 13.66 -13.49 4.05
C SER A 64 13.21 -12.26 3.29
N VAL A 65 11.93 -12.13 2.93
CA VAL A 65 11.40 -10.83 2.46
C VAL A 65 11.01 -10.02 3.70
N ILE A 66 11.59 -8.83 3.85
CA ILE A 66 11.34 -7.95 5.01
C ILE A 66 10.39 -6.84 4.60
N VAL A 67 9.20 -6.81 5.22
CA VAL A 67 8.15 -5.80 5.00
C VAL A 67 7.67 -5.32 6.36
N ASN A 68 7.50 -4.00 6.55
CA ASN A 68 7.04 -3.38 7.80
C ASN A 68 7.89 -3.79 9.03
N GLY A 69 9.18 -4.07 8.82
CA GLY A 69 10.09 -4.54 9.86
C GLY A 69 9.97 -6.03 10.22
N ILE A 70 9.06 -6.78 9.60
CA ILE A 70 8.85 -8.21 9.81
C ILE A 70 9.56 -9.00 8.71
N ALA A 71 10.31 -10.05 9.10
CA ALA A 71 11.00 -10.95 8.18
C ALA A 71 10.13 -12.17 7.90
N TYR A 72 9.55 -12.27 6.72
CA TYR A 72 8.72 -13.38 6.28
C TYR A 72 9.58 -14.49 5.68
N ASP A 73 9.51 -15.71 6.23
CA ASP A 73 10.11 -16.90 5.60
C ASP A 73 9.38 -17.18 4.28
N THR A 74 10.10 -17.09 3.19
CA THR A 74 9.60 -17.26 1.82
C THR A 74 10.05 -18.55 1.17
N SER A 75 10.61 -19.49 1.95
CA SER A 75 11.20 -20.75 1.41
C SER A 75 10.23 -21.58 0.58
N ASN A 76 8.92 -21.46 0.84
CA ASN A 76 7.86 -22.17 0.14
C ASN A 76 6.82 -21.22 -0.47
N ALA A 77 7.08 -19.94 -0.52
CA ALA A 77 6.14 -18.95 -1.03
C ALA A 77 6.03 -19.01 -2.55
N ASN A 78 4.83 -18.72 -3.07
CA ASN A 78 4.62 -18.42 -4.46
C ASN A 78 4.89 -16.93 -4.70
N PHE A 79 5.59 -16.60 -5.78
CA PHE A 79 5.85 -15.22 -6.17
C PHE A 79 5.13 -14.90 -7.46
N THR A 80 4.49 -13.74 -7.50
CA THR A 80 3.97 -13.13 -8.74
C THR A 80 4.51 -11.72 -8.88
N VAL A 81 4.81 -11.34 -10.11
CA VAL A 81 5.26 -10.00 -10.50
C VAL A 81 4.41 -9.64 -11.72
N ASP A 82 3.65 -8.56 -11.64
CA ASP A 82 2.73 -8.07 -12.68
C ASP A 82 1.81 -9.19 -13.22
N GLY A 83 1.24 -9.98 -12.28
CA GLY A 83 0.36 -11.10 -12.57
C GLY A 83 1.04 -12.39 -13.04
N GLU A 84 2.33 -12.38 -13.35
CA GLU A 84 3.06 -13.53 -13.86
C GLU A 84 3.84 -14.26 -12.76
N ALA A 85 3.90 -15.62 -12.86
CA ALA A 85 4.65 -16.43 -11.92
C ALA A 85 6.14 -16.09 -11.94
N SER A 86 6.72 -15.86 -10.78
CA SER A 86 8.08 -15.34 -10.65
C SER A 86 8.84 -15.98 -9.48
N THR A 87 9.92 -15.35 -9.03
CA THR A 87 10.74 -15.78 -7.90
C THR A 87 11.18 -14.58 -7.07
N GLN A 88 11.64 -14.82 -5.84
CA GLN A 88 12.14 -13.76 -4.95
C GLN A 88 13.23 -12.90 -5.61
N SER A 89 14.03 -13.47 -6.51
CA SER A 89 15.11 -12.73 -7.17
C SER A 89 14.66 -11.65 -8.15
N ALA A 90 13.38 -11.63 -8.52
CA ALA A 90 12.80 -10.57 -9.35
C ALA A 90 12.40 -9.34 -8.51
N LEU A 91 12.26 -9.51 -7.19
CA LEU A 91 11.91 -8.40 -6.32
C LEU A 91 13.12 -7.50 -6.03
N LYS A 92 12.85 -6.23 -5.80
CA LYS A 92 13.82 -5.19 -5.44
C LYS A 92 13.45 -4.51 -4.11
N VAL A 93 14.47 -3.99 -3.42
CA VAL A 93 14.24 -3.12 -2.25
C VAL A 93 13.53 -1.85 -2.69
N GLY A 94 12.48 -1.47 -1.97
CA GLY A 94 11.63 -0.32 -2.27
C GLY A 94 10.33 -0.68 -3.01
N GLN A 95 10.24 -1.84 -3.67
CA GLN A 95 8.97 -2.30 -4.24
C GLN A 95 7.95 -2.58 -3.15
N VAL A 96 6.74 -2.07 -3.30
CA VAL A 96 5.61 -2.35 -2.40
C VAL A 96 4.98 -3.67 -2.79
N VAL A 97 4.97 -4.61 -1.88
CA VAL A 97 4.43 -5.96 -2.12
C VAL A 97 3.25 -6.25 -1.21
N LEU A 98 2.37 -7.13 -1.66
CA LEU A 98 1.37 -7.78 -0.84
C LEU A 98 1.90 -9.16 -0.45
N ILE A 99 2.02 -9.42 0.85
CA ILE A 99 2.31 -10.74 1.42
C ILE A 99 1.03 -11.31 1.99
N LYS A 100 0.75 -12.57 1.67
CA LYS A 100 -0.25 -13.39 2.33
C LYS A 100 0.44 -14.59 2.96
N GLY A 101 0.11 -14.89 4.22
CA GLY A 101 0.76 -15.95 4.93
C GLY A 101 0.23 -16.11 6.36
N SER A 102 1.10 -16.38 7.30
CA SER A 102 0.79 -16.48 8.71
C SER A 102 1.87 -15.82 9.57
N ILE A 103 1.46 -15.32 10.73
CA ILE A 103 2.35 -14.73 11.71
C ILE A 103 1.93 -15.19 13.10
N ASP A 104 2.90 -15.39 13.99
CA ASP A 104 2.62 -15.70 15.39
C ASP A 104 2.32 -14.41 16.21
N ASP A 105 1.73 -14.60 17.39
CA ASP A 105 1.30 -13.50 18.26
C ASP A 105 2.45 -12.57 18.70
N ASP A 106 3.68 -13.06 18.64
CA ASP A 106 4.89 -12.33 19.04
C ASP A 106 5.59 -11.63 17.85
N ASN A 107 5.07 -11.77 16.64
CA ASN A 107 5.69 -11.34 15.39
C ASN A 107 7.11 -11.90 15.17
N THR A 108 7.42 -13.04 15.77
CA THR A 108 8.75 -13.67 15.73
C THR A 108 8.90 -14.69 14.64
N ASN A 109 7.79 -15.33 14.22
CA ASN A 109 7.76 -16.31 13.13
C ASN A 109 6.68 -15.91 12.14
N ALA A 110 7.09 -15.29 11.06
CA ALA A 110 6.23 -14.97 9.94
C ALA A 110 6.60 -15.84 8.74
N VAL A 111 5.60 -16.45 8.12
CA VAL A 111 5.75 -17.30 6.95
C VAL A 111 4.87 -16.77 5.82
N ALA A 112 5.45 -16.55 4.66
CA ALA A 112 4.70 -16.18 3.47
C ALA A 112 4.24 -17.43 2.70
N ASP A 113 2.96 -17.45 2.34
CA ASP A 113 2.40 -18.40 1.36
C ASP A 113 2.50 -17.83 -0.05
N SER A 114 2.31 -16.51 -0.19
CA SER A 114 2.52 -15.78 -1.44
C SER A 114 3.10 -14.39 -1.21
N VAL A 115 3.85 -13.92 -2.20
CA VAL A 115 4.36 -12.56 -2.30
C VAL A 115 4.01 -12.05 -3.70
N GLU A 116 3.27 -10.96 -3.76
CA GLU A 116 2.76 -10.39 -5.00
C GLU A 116 3.27 -8.94 -5.12
N TYR A 117 3.86 -8.64 -6.25
CA TYR A 117 4.26 -7.30 -6.65
C TYR A 117 3.44 -6.90 -7.88
N GLU A 118 2.87 -5.73 -7.84
CA GLU A 118 2.34 -4.98 -8.97
C GLU A 118 2.74 -3.51 -8.79
N ASP A 119 3.14 -2.87 -9.85
CA ASP A 119 3.41 -1.44 -9.79
C ASP A 119 2.10 -0.63 -9.64
N LEU A 120 2.22 0.65 -9.28
CA LEU A 120 1.06 1.55 -9.24
C LEU A 120 0.77 2.17 -10.60
N ILE A 121 1.83 2.38 -11.40
CA ILE A 121 1.74 2.97 -12.72
C ILE A 121 2.97 2.65 -13.54
N GLU A 122 2.76 2.20 -14.77
CA GLU A 122 3.77 2.14 -15.81
C GLU A 122 3.40 3.08 -16.97
N GLY A 123 4.35 3.92 -17.37
CA GLY A 123 4.14 4.79 -18.53
C GLY A 123 5.24 5.79 -18.77
N PRO A 124 5.15 6.56 -19.88
CA PRO A 124 6.14 7.57 -20.21
C PRO A 124 6.11 8.73 -19.23
N VAL A 125 7.30 9.22 -18.87
CA VAL A 125 7.45 10.49 -18.16
C VAL A 125 7.19 11.61 -19.16
N THR A 126 6.06 12.30 -18.98
CA THR A 126 5.62 13.37 -19.89
C THR A 126 6.19 14.72 -19.54
N SER A 127 6.51 14.96 -18.25
CA SER A 127 7.23 16.16 -17.82
C SER A 127 8.01 15.93 -16.52
N ILE A 128 9.04 16.76 -16.33
CA ILE A 128 9.79 16.90 -15.07
C ILE A 128 9.40 18.25 -14.50
N VAL A 129 8.77 18.26 -13.32
CA VAL A 129 8.33 19.49 -12.64
C VAL A 129 9.49 20.12 -11.89
N ASP A 130 10.25 19.31 -11.17
CA ASP A 130 11.46 19.67 -10.44
C ASP A 130 12.36 18.42 -10.22
N GLU A 131 13.40 18.54 -9.38
CA GLU A 131 14.39 17.49 -9.13
C GLU A 131 13.79 16.22 -8.49
N ILE A 132 12.62 16.33 -7.86
CA ILE A 132 11.97 15.26 -7.08
C ILE A 132 10.52 15.02 -7.49
N THR A 133 10.07 15.60 -8.61
CA THR A 133 8.67 15.50 -9.05
C THR A 133 8.61 15.35 -10.56
N ILE A 134 7.98 14.26 -11.00
CA ILE A 134 7.70 13.97 -12.41
C ILE A 134 6.20 13.82 -12.64
N VAL A 135 5.78 13.86 -13.90
CA VAL A 135 4.43 13.52 -14.33
C VAL A 135 4.51 12.34 -15.29
N VAL A 136 3.73 11.32 -15.01
CA VAL A 136 3.61 10.09 -15.79
C VAL A 136 2.23 10.03 -16.46
N LEU A 137 2.13 9.46 -17.64
CA LEU A 137 0.88 9.32 -18.41
C LEU A 137 0.05 10.63 -18.51
N GLY A 138 0.71 11.77 -18.68
CA GLY A 138 0.06 13.07 -18.91
C GLY A 138 -0.30 13.83 -17.64
N THR A 139 -0.92 13.20 -16.65
CA THR A 139 -1.46 13.94 -15.47
C THR A 139 -1.05 13.38 -14.12
N GLN A 140 -0.61 12.12 -14.02
CA GLN A 140 -0.27 11.52 -12.73
C GLN A 140 1.04 12.10 -12.19
N THR A 141 0.95 12.83 -11.08
CA THR A 141 2.12 13.33 -10.35
C THR A 141 2.77 12.23 -9.55
N VAL A 142 4.09 12.09 -9.67
CA VAL A 142 4.92 11.17 -8.90
C VAL A 142 5.99 11.96 -8.17
N ARG A 143 6.02 11.86 -6.84
CA ARG A 143 7.04 12.43 -5.96
C ARG A 143 8.07 11.36 -5.67
N MET A 144 9.34 11.67 -5.88
CA MET A 144 10.43 10.69 -5.82
C MET A 144 11.58 11.13 -4.89
N ALA A 145 11.24 11.95 -3.87
CA ALA A 145 12.25 12.48 -2.95
C ALA A 145 13.03 11.39 -2.20
N ASP A 146 12.35 10.30 -1.84
CA ASP A 146 12.92 9.17 -1.08
C ASP A 146 12.92 7.87 -1.92
N ALA A 147 12.60 7.95 -3.23
CA ALA A 147 12.53 6.80 -4.11
C ALA A 147 13.92 6.21 -4.41
N ILE A 148 13.97 4.90 -4.45
CA ILE A 148 15.12 4.16 -4.98
C ILE A 148 14.96 4.10 -6.50
N LEU A 149 15.91 4.66 -7.22
CA LEU A 149 16.01 4.49 -8.68
C LEU A 149 16.79 3.20 -8.96
N ASP A 150 16.21 2.31 -9.76
CA ASP A 150 16.92 1.10 -10.20
C ASP A 150 18.14 1.46 -11.06
N ASP A 151 19.10 0.55 -11.11
CA ASP A 151 20.30 0.70 -11.94
C ASP A 151 19.97 0.87 -13.43
N SER A 152 18.82 0.39 -13.89
CA SER A 152 18.27 0.59 -15.24
C SER A 152 18.12 2.06 -15.61
N CYS A 153 17.79 2.92 -14.64
CA CYS A 153 17.65 4.37 -14.84
C CYS A 153 19.01 5.07 -15.08
N GLY A 154 20.09 4.52 -14.54
CA GLY A 154 21.43 5.07 -14.73
C GLY A 154 21.52 6.56 -14.37
N SER A 155 22.22 7.34 -15.21
CA SER A 155 22.35 8.80 -15.05
C SER A 155 21.60 9.60 -16.14
N GLN A 156 20.70 8.97 -16.88
CA GLN A 156 19.95 9.60 -17.96
C GLN A 156 18.73 10.34 -17.40
N ALA A 157 18.20 11.29 -18.16
CA ALA A 157 16.94 11.91 -17.80
C ALA A 157 15.80 10.91 -17.95
N LEU A 158 14.87 10.85 -16.96
CA LEU A 158 13.76 9.89 -16.96
C LEU A 158 12.86 10.01 -18.20
N THR A 159 12.75 11.18 -18.79
CA THR A 159 12.04 11.41 -20.07
C THR A 159 12.69 10.76 -21.29
N SER A 160 13.90 10.20 -21.16
CA SER A 160 14.58 9.48 -22.24
C SER A 160 14.26 8.00 -22.32
N PHE A 161 13.54 7.47 -21.34
CA PHE A 161 13.06 6.09 -21.32
C PHE A 161 11.70 5.97 -22.01
N ALA A 162 11.38 4.75 -22.45
CA ALA A 162 10.09 4.46 -23.08
C ALA A 162 8.96 4.49 -22.05
N SER A 163 9.22 3.94 -20.85
CA SER A 163 8.34 4.03 -19.68
C SER A 163 9.16 4.00 -18.39
N VAL A 164 8.50 4.36 -17.28
CA VAL A 164 8.95 4.08 -15.92
C VAL A 164 7.88 3.26 -15.22
N GLU A 165 8.29 2.24 -14.47
CA GLU A 165 7.44 1.55 -13.50
C GLU A 165 7.62 2.20 -12.14
N VAL A 166 6.53 2.53 -11.46
CA VAL A 166 6.55 3.22 -10.19
C VAL A 166 5.85 2.41 -9.12
N SER A 167 6.58 2.06 -8.09
CA SER A 167 6.04 1.50 -6.85
C SER A 167 6.05 2.57 -5.75
N GLY A 168 5.06 2.56 -4.89
CA GLY A 168 4.95 3.58 -3.84
C GLY A 168 3.60 3.57 -3.13
N THR A 169 3.21 4.73 -2.62
CA THR A 169 1.96 4.93 -1.89
C THR A 169 1.21 6.12 -2.44
N VAL A 170 -0.11 6.01 -2.58
CA VAL A 170 -0.96 7.12 -2.99
C VAL A 170 -1.17 8.08 -1.83
N LEU A 171 -0.97 9.38 -2.09
CA LEU A 171 -1.18 10.45 -1.13
C LEU A 171 -2.62 10.97 -1.17
N GLY A 172 -3.05 11.68 -0.14
CA GLY A 172 -4.41 12.23 -0.06
C GLY A 172 -4.78 13.27 -1.14
N ASP A 173 -3.81 13.77 -1.90
CA ASP A 173 -4.02 14.62 -3.07
C ASP A 173 -4.00 13.84 -4.39
N GLY A 174 -3.89 12.50 -4.32
CA GLY A 174 -3.82 11.61 -5.47
C GLY A 174 -2.44 11.52 -6.12
N ALA A 175 -1.42 12.24 -5.64
CA ALA A 175 -0.06 12.03 -6.09
C ALA A 175 0.50 10.70 -5.56
N ILE A 176 1.42 10.09 -6.28
CA ILE A 176 2.16 8.91 -5.83
C ILE A 176 3.44 9.38 -5.12
N ASP A 177 3.66 8.92 -3.89
CA ASP A 177 4.96 9.02 -3.20
C ASP A 177 5.74 7.74 -3.51
N ALA A 178 6.65 7.84 -4.45
CA ALA A 178 7.38 6.69 -4.96
C ALA A 178 8.39 6.17 -3.94
N SER A 179 8.41 4.86 -3.75
CA SER A 179 9.44 4.14 -2.99
C SER A 179 10.48 3.49 -3.91
N PHE A 180 10.08 3.14 -5.14
CA PHE A 180 10.94 2.54 -6.15
C PHE A 180 10.52 2.95 -7.56
N ILE A 181 11.50 3.15 -8.44
CA ILE A 181 11.29 3.45 -9.87
C ILE A 181 12.23 2.60 -10.70
N ASP A 182 11.69 1.82 -11.63
CA ASP A 182 12.42 1.13 -12.69
C ASP A 182 12.25 1.87 -14.02
N CYS A 183 13.25 1.80 -14.89
CA CYS A 183 13.26 2.51 -16.16
C CYS A 183 13.36 1.54 -17.34
N LYS A 184 12.39 1.59 -18.23
CA LYS A 184 12.32 0.73 -19.41
C LYS A 184 12.81 1.46 -20.65
N ALA A 185 13.79 0.90 -21.32
CA ALA A 185 14.30 1.43 -22.57
C ALA A 185 13.35 1.18 -23.75
N VAL A 186 12.50 0.17 -23.65
CA VAL A 186 11.53 -0.27 -24.65
C VAL A 186 10.23 -0.55 -23.93
N VAL A 187 9.10 -0.21 -24.53
CA VAL A 187 7.78 -0.67 -24.08
C VAL A 187 7.62 -2.09 -24.58
N ASP A 188 7.55 -3.04 -23.68
CA ASP A 188 7.41 -4.45 -24.01
C ASP A 188 5.92 -4.84 -24.09
N ASP A 189 5.07 -4.16 -23.30
CA ASP A 189 3.62 -4.36 -23.18
C ASP A 189 2.86 -3.03 -23.18
N ASP A 190 1.57 -3.04 -22.85
CA ASP A 190 0.75 -1.85 -22.65
C ASP A 190 1.24 -1.08 -21.41
N PHE A 191 1.05 0.23 -21.40
CA PHE A 191 1.16 1.04 -20.17
C PHE A 191 0.07 0.61 -19.19
N GLU A 192 0.34 0.76 -17.91
CA GLU A 192 -0.53 0.23 -16.86
C GLU A 192 -0.76 1.24 -15.73
N VAL A 193 -1.95 1.19 -15.13
CA VAL A 193 -2.24 1.86 -13.87
C VAL A 193 -3.11 0.99 -12.99
N ASN A 194 -2.70 0.85 -11.72
CA ASN A 194 -3.42 0.14 -10.68
C ASN A 194 -4.01 1.14 -9.68
N GLY A 195 -5.28 0.95 -9.30
CA GLY A 195 -5.91 1.80 -8.31
C GLY A 195 -7.41 1.61 -8.19
N VAL A 196 -8.08 2.60 -7.61
CA VAL A 196 -9.52 2.55 -7.33
C VAL A 196 -10.26 3.52 -8.22
N VAL A 197 -11.33 3.05 -8.85
CA VAL A 197 -12.21 3.86 -9.69
C VAL A 197 -12.88 4.96 -8.86
N SER A 198 -12.84 6.17 -9.36
CA SER A 198 -13.54 7.32 -8.80
C SER A 198 -14.06 8.24 -9.90
N SER A 199 -15.08 9.02 -9.59
CA SER A 199 -15.66 10.01 -10.52
C SER A 199 -16.08 9.39 -11.87
N LEU A 200 -16.66 8.20 -11.82
CA LEU A 200 -17.14 7.49 -13.00
C LEU A 200 -18.23 8.29 -13.73
N ASP A 201 -18.04 8.48 -15.02
CA ASP A 201 -19.00 9.05 -15.98
C ASP A 201 -19.25 8.06 -17.12
N ASN A 202 -19.96 8.48 -18.17
CA ASN A 202 -20.33 7.61 -19.30
C ASN A 202 -19.10 7.08 -20.06
N ASP A 203 -18.07 7.87 -20.19
CA ASP A 203 -16.92 7.60 -21.05
C ASP A 203 -15.58 7.52 -20.30
N THR A 204 -15.53 8.05 -19.07
CA THR A 204 -14.30 8.19 -18.29
C THR A 204 -14.51 7.87 -16.81
N PHE A 205 -13.42 7.53 -16.14
CA PHE A 205 -13.30 7.52 -14.69
C PHE A 205 -11.91 8.01 -14.28
N MET A 206 -11.72 8.23 -12.99
CA MET A 206 -10.40 8.61 -12.47
C MET A 206 -9.79 7.46 -11.67
N ILE A 207 -8.47 7.30 -11.81
CA ILE A 207 -7.60 6.61 -10.86
C ILE A 207 -6.61 7.65 -10.35
N ASN A 208 -6.67 7.97 -9.06
CA ASN A 208 -5.84 9.03 -8.46
C ASN A 208 -6.01 10.37 -9.20
N GLN A 209 -4.99 10.83 -9.92
CA GLN A 209 -5.01 12.05 -10.74
C GLN A 209 -5.15 11.77 -12.23
N LEU A 210 -5.17 10.50 -12.63
CA LEU A 210 -5.25 10.10 -14.03
C LEU A 210 -6.71 9.97 -14.47
N VAL A 211 -7.05 10.60 -15.57
CA VAL A 211 -8.36 10.40 -16.25
C VAL A 211 -8.20 9.23 -17.22
N VAL A 212 -9.01 8.20 -17.04
CA VAL A 212 -9.06 7.01 -17.91
C VAL A 212 -10.25 7.11 -18.83
N ASN A 213 -10.02 7.07 -20.14
CA ASN A 213 -11.08 6.97 -21.15
C ASN A 213 -11.18 5.52 -21.62
N PHE A 214 -12.32 4.88 -21.37
CA PHE A 214 -12.55 3.46 -21.69
C PHE A 214 -13.51 3.23 -22.87
N THR A 215 -13.95 4.31 -23.52
CA THR A 215 -14.90 4.26 -24.65
C THR A 215 -14.32 4.73 -25.98
N GLU A 216 -13.28 5.57 -25.99
CA GLU A 216 -12.64 6.05 -27.23
C GLU A 216 -12.09 4.89 -28.08
N ASN A 217 -11.46 3.92 -27.42
CA ASN A 217 -11.12 2.63 -28.00
C ASN A 217 -11.77 1.57 -27.09
N PRO A 218 -13.00 1.06 -27.43
CA PRO A 218 -13.77 0.29 -26.47
C PRO A 218 -12.94 -0.77 -25.74
N ALA A 219 -12.67 -0.52 -24.46
CA ALA A 219 -11.85 -1.37 -23.62
C ALA A 219 -12.54 -2.72 -23.36
N ALA A 220 -11.76 -3.79 -23.24
CA ALA A 220 -12.23 -5.03 -22.64
C ALA A 220 -12.49 -4.79 -21.15
N ILE A 221 -13.65 -5.21 -20.65
CA ILE A 221 -14.07 -5.07 -19.24
C ILE A 221 -14.15 -6.46 -18.63
N ASP A 222 -13.14 -6.82 -17.82
CA ASP A 222 -12.89 -8.19 -17.40
C ASP A 222 -13.01 -8.36 -15.87
N ASP A 223 -13.43 -9.54 -15.46
CA ASP A 223 -13.44 -10.06 -14.09
C ASP A 223 -14.31 -9.32 -13.06
N PHE A 224 -15.14 -8.38 -13.50
CA PHE A 224 -16.06 -7.65 -12.62
C PHE A 224 -17.14 -8.55 -12.01
N PRO A 225 -17.52 -8.35 -10.73
CA PRO A 225 -18.58 -9.12 -10.07
C PRO A 225 -19.92 -9.09 -10.82
N THR A 226 -20.21 -7.95 -11.46
CA THR A 226 -21.30 -7.81 -12.44
C THR A 226 -20.67 -7.57 -13.80
N ALA A 227 -20.81 -8.52 -14.70
CA ALA A 227 -20.16 -8.49 -16.03
C ALA A 227 -20.36 -7.16 -16.76
N GLY A 228 -19.25 -6.53 -17.13
CA GLY A 228 -19.21 -5.28 -17.87
C GLY A 228 -19.67 -4.04 -17.10
N THR A 229 -19.77 -4.10 -15.76
CA THR A 229 -20.21 -2.96 -14.94
C THR A 229 -19.08 -2.48 -14.05
N ILE A 230 -18.61 -1.28 -14.30
CA ILE A 230 -17.64 -0.55 -13.45
C ILE A 230 -18.44 0.35 -12.50
N VAL A 231 -18.03 0.47 -11.24
CA VAL A 231 -18.60 1.42 -10.28
C VAL A 231 -17.50 2.14 -9.49
N ASP A 232 -17.82 3.31 -8.94
CA ASP A 232 -16.91 4.00 -8.02
C ASP A 232 -16.58 3.09 -6.82
N GLY A 233 -15.31 3.01 -6.49
CA GLY A 233 -14.79 2.14 -5.43
C GLY A 233 -14.25 0.79 -5.93
N ASP A 234 -14.44 0.43 -7.19
CA ASP A 234 -13.85 -0.80 -7.74
C ASP A 234 -12.32 -0.69 -7.82
N PRO A 235 -11.57 -1.64 -7.24
CA PRO A 235 -10.15 -1.76 -7.49
C PRO A 235 -9.93 -2.35 -8.88
N VAL A 236 -9.13 -1.69 -9.69
CA VAL A 236 -8.90 -2.06 -11.09
C VAL A 236 -7.43 -1.95 -11.49
N GLU A 237 -7.06 -2.77 -12.46
CA GLU A 237 -5.91 -2.59 -13.32
C GLU A 237 -6.40 -2.10 -14.68
N VAL A 238 -5.78 -1.06 -15.20
CA VAL A 238 -6.10 -0.53 -16.53
C VAL A 238 -4.87 -0.59 -17.40
N LYS A 239 -5.01 -1.21 -18.57
CA LYS A 239 -3.97 -1.26 -19.61
C LYS A 239 -4.35 -0.38 -20.78
N GLY A 240 -3.35 0.24 -21.42
CA GLY A 240 -3.52 1.08 -22.60
C GLY A 240 -2.19 1.47 -23.22
N MET A 241 -2.21 2.06 -24.41
CA MET A 241 -0.97 2.34 -25.17
C MET A 241 -0.70 3.84 -25.35
N GLN A 242 -1.65 4.71 -24.99
CA GLN A 242 -1.52 6.14 -25.31
C GLN A 242 -2.33 7.04 -24.39
N VAL A 243 -1.90 8.28 -24.33
CA VAL A 243 -2.67 9.40 -23.79
C VAL A 243 -3.20 10.21 -24.98
N ASN A 244 -4.49 10.56 -24.97
CA ASN A 244 -5.10 11.30 -26.06
C ASN A 244 -4.83 12.82 -25.96
N ALA A 245 -5.38 13.61 -26.88
CA ALA A 245 -5.16 15.05 -26.92
C ALA A 245 -5.83 15.84 -25.77
N ASN A 246 -6.66 15.17 -24.96
CA ASN A 246 -7.27 15.72 -23.75
C ASN A 246 -6.52 15.34 -22.48
N ASP A 247 -5.34 14.77 -22.60
CA ASP A 247 -4.55 14.19 -21.50
C ASP A 247 -5.25 13.02 -20.77
N GLU A 248 -6.14 12.28 -21.46
CA GLU A 248 -6.82 11.10 -20.95
C GLU A 248 -6.06 9.84 -21.35
N PHE A 249 -5.85 8.91 -20.42
CA PHE A 249 -5.28 7.59 -20.69
C PHE A 249 -6.32 6.72 -21.39
N VAL A 250 -6.05 6.33 -22.63
CA VAL A 250 -6.98 5.55 -23.44
C VAL A 250 -6.82 4.07 -23.13
N ALA A 251 -7.79 3.53 -22.39
CA ALA A 251 -7.79 2.14 -21.98
C ALA A 251 -8.04 1.20 -23.17
N THR A 252 -7.32 0.08 -23.20
CA THR A 252 -7.60 -1.09 -24.06
C THR A 252 -8.24 -2.21 -23.24
N ARG A 253 -7.97 -2.24 -21.92
CA ARG A 253 -8.51 -3.20 -20.97
C ARG A 253 -8.71 -2.55 -19.61
N VAL A 254 -9.80 -2.92 -18.93
CA VAL A 254 -10.05 -2.61 -17.51
C VAL A 254 -10.39 -3.94 -16.83
N GLU A 255 -9.57 -4.35 -15.88
CA GLU A 255 -9.71 -5.60 -15.15
C GLU A 255 -9.99 -5.34 -13.67
N TYR A 256 -10.98 -6.03 -13.11
CA TYR A 256 -11.27 -5.93 -11.68
C TYR A 256 -10.25 -6.72 -10.84
N LYS A 257 -9.65 -6.06 -9.86
CA LYS A 257 -8.63 -6.63 -8.95
C LYS A 257 -9.15 -6.83 -7.52
N GLY A 258 -10.45 -6.91 -7.33
CA GLY A 258 -11.04 -7.11 -6.01
C GLY A 258 -10.75 -8.50 -5.43
N GLY A 259 -10.83 -8.57 -4.09
CA GLY A 259 -10.63 -9.84 -3.36
C GLY A 259 -9.19 -10.16 -2.99
N ARG A 260 -8.21 -9.35 -3.38
CA ARG A 260 -6.78 -9.57 -3.02
C ARG A 260 -6.56 -9.56 -1.51
N LEU A 261 -7.30 -8.72 -0.77
CA LEU A 261 -7.29 -8.65 0.69
C LEU A 261 -8.54 -9.26 1.32
N ALA A 262 -9.14 -10.26 0.68
CA ALA A 262 -10.26 -10.97 1.28
C ALA A 262 -9.76 -11.85 2.42
N GLY A 263 -10.06 -11.45 3.64
CA GLY A 263 -9.77 -12.18 4.88
C GLY A 263 -11.04 -12.46 5.67
N ASP A 264 -10.93 -13.35 6.64
CA ASP A 264 -11.99 -13.72 7.56
C ASP A 264 -11.89 -12.92 8.88
N ASP A 265 -12.97 -12.94 9.68
CA ASP A 265 -12.97 -12.34 11.02
C ASP A 265 -11.90 -13.00 11.91
N GLY A 266 -10.93 -12.19 12.34
CA GLY A 266 -9.79 -12.63 13.17
C GLY A 266 -8.47 -12.77 12.41
N ASP A 267 -8.45 -12.54 11.11
CA ASP A 267 -7.21 -12.45 10.35
C ASP A 267 -6.41 -11.20 10.74
N HIS A 268 -5.10 -11.29 10.59
CA HIS A 268 -4.17 -10.20 10.88
C HIS A 268 -3.89 -9.40 9.61
N PHE A 269 -4.10 -8.08 9.68
CA PHE A 269 -3.78 -7.15 8.59
C PHE A 269 -2.76 -6.12 9.07
N GLU A 270 -1.71 -5.93 8.29
CA GLU A 270 -0.71 -4.89 8.49
C GLU A 270 -0.50 -4.14 7.18
N ILE A 271 -0.84 -2.86 7.18
CA ILE A 271 -0.75 -2.00 5.99
C ILE A 271 0.05 -0.76 6.38
N GLU A 272 1.14 -0.52 5.67
CA GLU A 272 1.92 0.70 5.78
C GLU A 272 1.52 1.68 4.66
N GLY A 273 1.22 2.91 5.03
CA GLY A 273 0.84 3.95 4.09
C GLY A 273 0.38 5.24 4.78
N PHE A 274 0.02 6.22 3.99
CA PHE A 274 -0.57 7.47 4.49
C PHE A 274 -2.05 7.29 4.74
N ILE A 275 -2.52 7.84 5.87
CA ILE A 275 -3.96 7.91 6.13
C ILE A 275 -4.57 8.93 5.16
N THR A 276 -5.55 8.47 4.41
CA THR A 276 -6.37 9.25 3.48
C THR A 276 -7.83 9.18 3.91
N ASN A 277 -8.66 10.11 3.44
CA ASN A 277 -10.10 10.14 3.70
C ASN A 277 -10.48 9.90 5.17
N PHE A 278 -9.75 10.50 6.12
CA PHE A 278 -10.01 10.33 7.54
C PHE A 278 -11.36 10.92 7.94
N ALA A 279 -12.34 10.07 8.22
CA ALA A 279 -13.66 10.45 8.74
C ALA A 279 -13.72 10.29 10.27
N SER A 280 -13.14 9.23 10.83
CA SER A 280 -13.04 8.96 12.26
C SER A 280 -11.96 7.91 12.53
N SER A 281 -11.68 7.62 13.81
CA SER A 281 -10.76 6.54 14.21
C SER A 281 -11.24 5.11 13.85
N SER A 282 -12.45 4.98 13.37
CA SER A 282 -13.05 3.71 12.91
C SER A 282 -13.54 3.81 11.46
N SER A 283 -13.08 4.80 10.71
CA SER A 283 -13.42 4.98 9.29
C SER A 283 -12.39 5.91 8.66
N PHE A 284 -11.41 5.35 8.02
CA PHE A 284 -10.34 6.04 7.28
C PHE A 284 -9.78 5.09 6.22
N GLU A 285 -8.94 5.61 5.35
CA GLU A 285 -8.22 4.80 4.37
C GLU A 285 -6.72 4.86 4.64
N VAL A 286 -6.02 3.79 4.30
CA VAL A 286 -4.55 3.73 4.23
C VAL A 286 -4.19 3.40 2.79
N GLY A 287 -3.68 4.39 2.05
CA GLY A 287 -3.55 4.26 0.60
C GLY A 287 -4.92 4.01 -0.06
N ALA A 288 -5.09 2.89 -0.74
CA ALA A 288 -6.34 2.46 -1.38
C ALA A 288 -7.21 1.53 -0.49
N PHE A 289 -6.83 1.29 0.77
CA PHE A 289 -7.50 0.33 1.65
C PHE A 289 -8.38 1.03 2.68
N SER A 290 -9.67 0.69 2.72
CA SER A 290 -10.61 1.17 3.74
C SER A 290 -10.43 0.41 5.07
N VAL A 291 -10.38 1.14 6.18
CA VAL A 291 -10.20 0.63 7.55
C VAL A 291 -11.37 1.05 8.44
#